data_ae4af6a477b4b5054265b5ec1f82696b
#
_entry.id   ae4af6a477b4b5054265b5ec1f82696b
#
_cell.length_a   1.000
_cell.length_b   1.000
_cell.length_c   1.000
_cell.angle_alpha   90.00
_cell.angle_beta   90.00
_cell.angle_gamma   90.00
#
_symmetry.space_group_name_H-M   'P 1'
#
loop_
_entity.id
_entity.type
_entity.pdbx_description
1 polymer ?
#
loop_
_entity_poly.entity_id
_entity_poly.type
_entity_poly.pdbx_seq_one_letter_code
_entity_poly.pdbx_strand_id
1 'polypeptide(L)'
;MITKSASITNQVIEYLKENIESGAWKVGEKIPSENQMVTDLGVSRSSIRTAVQYLIGLGVLKSYQGKGTFLIDRQVENWDEAQNKITSADCMDIYKVLEFRRILEPEACRMAVERYTPELFADLQHYLRQMERSRG
;
A
#
# COMPACT_ATOMS: atom_id res chain seq x y z
N MET A 1 -12.73 7.85 19.29
CA MET A 1 -13.74 8.68 18.66
C MET A 1 -13.68 8.49 17.15
N ILE A 2 -14.65 7.83 16.56
CA ILE A 2 -14.69 7.60 15.11
C ILE A 2 -15.13 8.91 14.47
N THR A 3 -14.30 9.50 13.63
CA THR A 3 -14.66 10.72 12.89
C THR A 3 -15.69 10.39 11.81
N LYS A 4 -16.65 11.26 11.58
CA LYS A 4 -17.64 11.13 10.50
C LYS A 4 -17.00 10.84 9.12
N SER A 5 -15.80 11.33 8.90
CA SER A 5 -15.00 11.13 7.70
C SER A 5 -14.59 9.66 7.49
N ALA A 6 -14.15 8.96 8.54
CA ALA A 6 -13.78 7.54 8.46
C ALA A 6 -14.99 6.66 8.11
N SER A 7 -16.16 6.98 8.66
CA SER A 7 -17.41 6.27 8.37
C SER A 7 -17.85 6.43 6.91
N ILE A 8 -17.71 7.62 6.33
CA ILE A 8 -18.07 7.90 4.94
C ILE A 8 -17.10 7.18 3.99
N THR A 9 -15.80 7.21 4.28
CA THR A 9 -14.80 6.51 3.48
C THR A 9 -15.07 4.99 3.47
N ASN A 10 -15.42 4.41 4.61
CA ASN A 10 -15.78 2.99 4.70
C ASN A 10 -17.02 2.66 3.88
N GLN A 11 -18.03 3.52 3.88
CA GLN A 11 -19.22 3.34 3.04
C GLN A 11 -18.89 3.36 1.54
N VAL A 12 -17.95 4.22 1.13
CA VAL A 12 -17.48 4.24 -0.26
C VAL A 12 -16.70 2.97 -0.60
N ILE A 13 -15.85 2.48 0.30
CA ILE A 13 -15.14 1.21 0.13
C ILE A 13 -16.12 0.06 -0.05
N GLU A 14 -17.15 -0.03 0.79
CA GLU A 14 -18.18 -1.06 0.67
C GLU A 14 -18.96 -0.96 -0.65
N TYR A 15 -19.30 0.24 -1.08
CA TYR A 15 -19.93 0.46 -2.39
C TYR A 15 -19.05 -0.05 -3.54
N LEU A 16 -17.77 0.28 -3.53
CA LEU A 16 -16.82 -0.19 -4.56
C LEU A 16 -16.70 -1.72 -4.53
N LYS A 17 -16.58 -2.29 -3.34
CA LYS A 17 -16.51 -3.73 -3.11
C LYS A 17 -17.74 -4.46 -3.66
N GLU A 18 -18.94 -3.99 -3.34
CA GLU A 18 -20.19 -4.56 -3.83
C GLU A 18 -20.27 -4.58 -5.36
N ASN A 19 -19.88 -3.51 -6.02
CA ASN A 19 -19.87 -3.45 -7.48
C ASN A 19 -18.83 -4.40 -8.12
N ILE A 20 -17.73 -4.63 -7.45
CA ILE A 20 -16.69 -5.58 -7.88
C ILE A 20 -17.17 -7.02 -7.68
N GLU A 21 -17.68 -7.34 -6.50
CA GLU A 21 -18.13 -8.70 -6.14
C GLU A 21 -19.37 -9.14 -6.92
N SER A 22 -20.32 -8.24 -7.13
CA SER A 22 -21.54 -8.52 -7.91
C SER A 22 -21.30 -8.71 -9.40
N GLY A 23 -20.10 -8.32 -9.89
CA GLY A 23 -19.78 -8.38 -11.31
C GLY A 23 -20.32 -7.23 -12.13
N ALA A 24 -20.81 -6.15 -11.48
CA ALA A 24 -21.21 -4.93 -12.17
C ALA A 24 -20.05 -4.31 -12.95
N TRP A 25 -18.86 -4.43 -12.42
CA TRP A 25 -17.61 -4.10 -13.12
C TRP A 25 -16.80 -5.36 -13.37
N LYS A 26 -16.30 -5.52 -14.59
CA LYS A 26 -15.48 -6.67 -14.98
C LYS A 26 -14.00 -6.33 -14.95
N VAL A 27 -13.16 -7.34 -14.76
CA VAL A 27 -11.70 -7.19 -14.86
C VAL A 27 -11.33 -6.64 -16.24
N GLY A 28 -10.50 -5.59 -16.26
CA GLY A 28 -10.13 -4.86 -17.47
C GLY A 28 -11.04 -3.67 -17.79
N GLU A 29 -12.17 -3.52 -17.12
CA GLU A 29 -13.06 -2.39 -17.32
C GLU A 29 -12.65 -1.17 -16.49
N LYS A 30 -12.92 0.00 -17.05
CA LYS A 30 -12.78 1.27 -16.36
C LYS A 30 -13.91 1.46 -15.37
N ILE A 31 -13.58 1.79 -14.13
CA ILE A 31 -14.58 2.19 -13.14
C ILE A 31 -15.00 3.65 -13.35
N PRO A 32 -16.15 4.10 -12.78
CA PRO A 32 -16.55 5.50 -12.84
C PRO A 32 -15.46 6.43 -12.32
N SER A 33 -15.35 7.62 -12.90
CA SER A 33 -14.40 8.64 -12.45
C SER A 33 -14.73 9.12 -11.04
N GLU A 34 -13.74 9.70 -10.36
CA GLU A 34 -13.96 10.33 -9.05
C GLU A 34 -15.08 11.38 -9.11
N ASN A 35 -15.12 12.19 -10.16
CA ASN A 35 -16.17 13.18 -10.36
C ASN A 35 -17.56 12.56 -10.52
N GLN A 36 -17.66 11.47 -11.27
CA GLN A 36 -18.90 10.72 -11.44
C GLN A 36 -19.38 10.15 -10.10
N MET A 37 -18.47 9.55 -9.33
CA MET A 37 -18.79 8.99 -8.02
C MET A 37 -19.19 10.06 -7.00
N VAL A 38 -18.58 11.25 -7.05
CA VAL A 38 -19.00 12.40 -6.22
C VAL A 38 -20.45 12.76 -6.50
N THR A 39 -20.83 12.81 -7.78
CA THR A 39 -22.19 13.12 -8.19
C THR A 39 -23.18 12.03 -7.79
N ASP A 40 -22.81 10.76 -8.03
CA ASP A 40 -23.69 9.62 -7.80
C ASP A 40 -23.90 9.30 -6.32
N LEU A 41 -22.85 9.45 -5.51
CA LEU A 41 -22.87 9.10 -4.08
C LEU A 41 -23.13 10.29 -3.15
N GLY A 42 -22.97 11.51 -3.66
CA GLY A 42 -23.15 12.74 -2.86
C GLY A 42 -22.15 12.88 -1.71
N VAL A 43 -20.94 12.35 -1.87
CA VAL A 43 -19.87 12.39 -0.86
C VAL A 43 -18.71 13.25 -1.35
N SER A 44 -17.81 13.62 -0.44
CA SER A 44 -16.65 14.45 -0.76
C SER A 44 -15.68 13.74 -1.69
N ARG A 45 -14.99 14.49 -2.55
CA ARG A 45 -13.94 13.99 -3.42
C ARG A 45 -12.81 13.32 -2.64
N SER A 46 -12.45 13.86 -1.48
CA SER A 46 -11.38 13.28 -0.64
C SER A 46 -11.74 11.91 -0.10
N SER A 47 -13.00 11.66 0.26
CA SER A 47 -13.47 10.35 0.70
C SER A 47 -13.41 9.32 -0.42
N ILE A 48 -13.80 9.70 -1.63
CA ILE A 48 -13.71 8.84 -2.82
C ILE A 48 -12.26 8.53 -3.17
N ARG A 49 -11.41 9.55 -3.20
CA ARG A 49 -9.98 9.38 -3.48
C ARG A 49 -9.31 8.45 -2.50
N THR A 50 -9.58 8.60 -1.21
CA THR A 50 -9.04 7.73 -0.16
C THR A 50 -9.49 6.27 -0.35
N ALA A 51 -10.77 6.04 -0.65
CA ALA A 51 -11.30 4.71 -0.92
C ALA A 51 -10.66 4.07 -2.17
N VAL A 52 -10.54 4.81 -3.25
CA VAL A 52 -9.89 4.35 -4.50
C VAL A 52 -8.42 4.03 -4.25
N GLN A 53 -7.69 4.89 -3.55
CA GLN A 53 -6.28 4.65 -3.20
C GLN A 53 -6.11 3.41 -2.32
N TYR A 54 -7.04 3.16 -1.41
CA TYR A 54 -7.06 1.95 -0.61
C TYR A 54 -7.14 0.68 -1.49
N LEU A 55 -8.05 0.66 -2.47
CA LEU A 55 -8.19 -0.47 -3.39
C LEU A 55 -7.00 -0.60 -4.36
N ILE A 56 -6.38 0.50 -4.74
CA ILE A 56 -5.11 0.47 -5.50
C ILE A 56 -4.01 -0.19 -4.67
N GLY A 57 -3.91 0.16 -3.39
CA GLY A 57 -2.96 -0.46 -2.45
C GLY A 57 -3.17 -1.96 -2.27
N LEU A 58 -4.41 -2.44 -2.38
CA LEU A 58 -4.75 -3.87 -2.35
C LEU A 58 -4.48 -4.61 -3.66
N GLY A 59 -4.12 -3.90 -4.74
CA GLY A 59 -3.90 -4.50 -6.06
C GLY A 59 -5.19 -4.84 -6.83
N VAL A 60 -6.33 -4.31 -6.40
CA VAL A 60 -7.65 -4.52 -7.05
C VAL A 60 -7.87 -3.55 -8.19
N LEU A 61 -7.45 -2.30 -7.99
CA LEU A 61 -7.56 -1.22 -8.97
C LEU A 61 -6.17 -0.74 -9.39
N LYS A 62 -6.09 -0.21 -10.60
CA LYS A 62 -4.90 0.46 -11.11
C LYS A 62 -5.30 1.73 -11.86
N SER A 63 -4.64 2.82 -11.52
CA SER A 63 -4.85 4.11 -12.18
C SER A 63 -3.80 4.33 -13.27
N TYR A 64 -4.28 4.77 -14.42
CA TYR A 64 -3.44 5.17 -15.56
C TYR A 64 -3.66 6.64 -15.84
N GLN A 65 -2.61 7.42 -15.81
CA GLN A 65 -2.69 8.87 -16.02
C GLN A 65 -3.33 9.20 -17.37
N GLY A 66 -4.35 10.06 -17.36
CA GLY A 66 -5.10 10.46 -18.55
C GLY A 66 -6.08 9.44 -19.10
N LYS A 67 -6.11 8.21 -18.57
CA LYS A 67 -6.99 7.12 -19.04
C LYS A 67 -8.08 6.74 -18.04
N GLY A 68 -7.79 6.86 -16.75
CA GLY A 68 -8.70 6.53 -15.65
C GLY A 68 -8.23 5.38 -14.78
N THR A 69 -9.14 4.86 -13.96
CA THR A 69 -8.89 3.75 -13.04
C THR A 69 -9.61 2.51 -13.51
N PHE A 70 -8.91 1.38 -13.52
CA PHE A 70 -9.37 0.11 -14.06
C PHE A 70 -9.36 -0.97 -12.99
N LEU A 71 -10.35 -1.87 -13.08
CA LEU A 71 -10.36 -3.08 -12.27
C LEU A 71 -9.36 -4.08 -12.85
N ILE A 72 -8.38 -4.51 -12.04
CA ILE A 72 -7.34 -5.45 -12.48
C ILE A 72 -7.45 -6.83 -11.84
N ASP A 73 -8.05 -6.93 -10.66
CA ASP A 73 -8.28 -8.19 -9.98
C ASP A 73 -9.58 -8.13 -9.19
N ARG A 74 -10.30 -9.25 -9.16
CA ARG A 74 -11.52 -9.43 -8.35
C ARG A 74 -11.25 -10.19 -7.05
N GLN A 75 -10.16 -10.94 -7.01
CA GLN A 75 -9.80 -11.79 -5.89
C GLN A 75 -9.01 -10.98 -4.86
N VAL A 76 -9.71 -10.28 -4.02
CA VAL A 76 -9.15 -9.97 -2.72
C VAL A 76 -9.57 -11.12 -1.81
N GLU A 77 -8.70 -12.12 -1.74
CA GLU A 77 -8.81 -13.09 -0.67
C GLU A 77 -8.79 -12.29 0.64
N ASN A 78 -9.92 -12.30 1.33
CA ASN A 78 -10.08 -11.68 2.64
C ASN A 78 -10.08 -10.14 2.66
N TRP A 79 -11.12 -9.52 2.08
CA TRP A 79 -11.40 -8.10 2.29
C TRP A 79 -11.37 -7.70 3.77
N ASP A 80 -11.85 -8.59 4.65
CA ASP A 80 -11.89 -8.35 6.09
C ASP A 80 -10.50 -8.44 6.74
N GLU A 81 -9.63 -9.32 6.26
CA GLU A 81 -8.24 -9.40 6.69
C GLU A 81 -7.40 -8.20 6.18
N ALA A 82 -7.70 -7.70 4.99
CA ALA A 82 -7.03 -6.51 4.46
C ALA A 82 -7.34 -5.25 5.28
N GLN A 83 -8.56 -5.14 5.81
CA GLN A 83 -8.92 -4.07 6.74
C GLN A 83 -8.27 -4.24 8.12
N ASN A 84 -7.99 -5.47 8.51
CA ASN A 84 -7.37 -5.81 9.79
C ASN A 84 -5.84 -5.97 9.72
N LYS A 85 -5.23 -5.75 8.55
CA LYS A 85 -3.80 -6.05 8.34
C LYS A 85 -2.82 -5.15 9.09
N ILE A 86 -3.28 -4.07 9.69
CA ILE A 86 -2.46 -3.32 10.65
C ILE A 86 -3.11 -3.45 12.03
N THR A 87 -2.98 -4.62 12.62
CA THR A 87 -3.36 -4.83 14.00
C THR A 87 -2.31 -4.26 14.94
N SER A 88 -2.68 -4.06 16.19
CA SER A 88 -1.70 -3.74 17.25
C SER A 88 -0.60 -4.80 17.36
N ALA A 89 -0.88 -6.05 16.95
CA ALA A 89 0.11 -7.12 16.87
C ALA A 89 1.12 -6.86 15.75
N ASP A 90 0.69 -6.40 14.58
CA ASP A 90 1.60 -6.06 13.46
C ASP A 90 2.49 -4.88 13.81
N CYS A 91 1.96 -3.87 14.50
CA CYS A 91 2.77 -2.77 15.03
C CYS A 91 3.80 -3.27 16.05
N MET A 92 3.42 -4.25 16.88
CA MET A 92 4.33 -4.85 17.85
C MET A 92 5.44 -5.66 17.18
N ASP A 93 5.12 -6.37 16.09
CA ASP A 93 6.11 -7.12 15.32
C ASP A 93 7.08 -6.20 14.57
N ILE A 94 6.59 -5.12 14.00
CA ILE A 94 7.45 -4.07 13.41
C ILE A 94 8.37 -3.48 14.48
N TYR A 95 7.85 -3.22 15.68
CA TYR A 95 8.63 -2.70 16.80
C TYR A 95 9.75 -3.66 17.23
N LYS A 96 9.44 -4.96 17.30
CA LYS A 96 10.43 -6.01 17.58
C LYS A 96 11.51 -6.09 16.51
N VAL A 97 11.14 -5.99 15.24
CA VAL A 97 12.10 -5.98 14.12
C VAL A 97 13.02 -4.76 14.22
N LEU A 98 12.49 -3.57 14.50
CA LEU A 98 13.28 -2.35 14.67
C LEU A 98 14.21 -2.44 15.88
N GLU A 99 13.73 -3.00 16.98
CA GLU A 99 14.53 -3.25 18.18
C GLU A 99 15.67 -4.23 17.91
N PHE A 100 15.39 -5.32 17.20
CA PHE A 100 16.37 -6.31 16.77
C PHE A 100 17.43 -5.70 15.83
N ARG A 101 17.03 -4.88 14.87
CA ARG A 101 17.96 -4.14 14.01
C ARG A 101 18.85 -3.19 14.78
N ARG A 102 18.30 -2.49 15.77
CA ARG A 102 19.05 -1.58 16.64
C ARG A 102 20.19 -2.26 17.39
N ILE A 103 20.01 -3.54 17.73
CA ILE A 103 21.02 -4.36 18.40
C ILE A 103 22.02 -4.93 17.39
N LEU A 104 21.53 -5.47 16.25
CA LEU A 104 22.35 -6.18 15.27
C LEU A 104 23.16 -5.28 14.34
N GLU A 105 22.61 -4.16 13.89
CA GLU A 105 23.28 -3.32 12.90
C GLU A 105 24.61 -2.72 13.40
N PRO A 106 24.71 -2.20 14.63
CA PRO A 106 26.02 -1.74 15.15
C PRO A 106 27.04 -2.85 15.26
N GLU A 107 26.63 -4.05 15.68
CA GLU A 107 27.52 -5.19 15.79
C GLU A 107 27.96 -5.71 14.42
N ALA A 108 27.05 -5.76 13.46
CA ALA A 108 27.39 -6.10 12.07
C ALA A 108 28.37 -5.11 11.45
N CYS A 109 28.22 -3.81 11.70
CA CYS A 109 29.18 -2.78 11.28
C CYS A 109 30.55 -2.97 11.95
N ARG A 110 30.58 -3.28 13.24
CA ARG A 110 31.83 -3.54 13.97
C ARG A 110 32.56 -4.75 13.39
N MET A 111 31.87 -5.85 13.14
CA MET A 111 32.43 -7.04 12.53
C MET A 111 32.93 -6.78 11.11
N ALA A 112 32.21 -5.97 10.32
CA ALA A 112 32.62 -5.60 8.98
C ALA A 112 33.92 -4.78 8.99
N VAL A 113 34.09 -3.87 9.94
CA VAL A 113 35.34 -3.11 10.12
C VAL A 113 36.52 -4.01 10.52
N GLU A 114 36.28 -4.98 11.40
CA GLU A 114 37.31 -5.96 11.81
C GLU A 114 37.73 -6.90 10.69
N ARG A 115 36.81 -7.22 9.79
CA ARG A 115 37.02 -8.14 8.66
C ARG A 115 37.20 -7.41 7.33
N TYR A 116 37.56 -6.13 7.38
CA TYR A 116 37.70 -5.29 6.20
C TYR A 116 38.72 -5.87 5.21
N THR A 117 38.28 -5.94 3.96
CA THR A 117 39.15 -6.15 2.80
C THR A 117 38.83 -5.11 1.72
N PRO A 118 39.78 -4.71 0.84
CA PRO A 118 39.50 -3.79 -0.25
C PRO A 118 38.40 -4.29 -1.18
N GLU A 119 38.32 -5.60 -1.43
CA GLU A 119 37.29 -6.24 -2.26
C GLU A 119 35.91 -6.08 -1.63
N LEU A 120 35.79 -6.34 -0.33
CA LEU A 120 34.54 -6.17 0.40
C LEU A 120 34.04 -4.73 0.38
N PHE A 121 34.96 -3.79 0.51
CA PHE A 121 34.63 -2.36 0.43
C PHE A 121 34.14 -1.97 -0.96
N ALA A 122 34.74 -2.49 -2.02
CA ALA A 122 34.31 -2.25 -3.40
C ALA A 122 32.89 -2.82 -3.64
N ASP A 123 32.59 -4.00 -3.13
CA ASP A 123 31.27 -4.63 -3.20
C ASP A 123 30.21 -3.79 -2.45
N LEU A 124 30.51 -3.32 -1.27
CA LEU A 124 29.61 -2.46 -0.49
C LEU A 124 29.33 -1.15 -1.22
N GLN A 125 30.32 -0.53 -1.81
CA GLN A 125 30.14 0.69 -2.61
C GLN A 125 29.27 0.43 -3.84
N HIS A 126 29.45 -0.73 -4.49
CA HIS A 126 28.65 -1.12 -5.64
C HIS A 126 27.16 -1.27 -5.27
N TYR A 127 26.86 -1.99 -4.20
CA TYR A 127 25.48 -2.19 -3.71
C TYR A 127 24.85 -0.87 -3.24
N LEU A 128 25.60 -0.01 -2.57
CA LEU A 128 25.12 1.31 -2.14
C LEU A 128 24.69 2.15 -3.35
N ARG A 129 25.49 2.18 -4.42
CA ARG A 129 25.13 2.88 -5.66
C ARG A 129 23.89 2.31 -6.32
N GLN A 130 23.70 0.99 -6.29
CA GLN A 130 22.46 0.37 -6.79
C GLN A 130 21.25 0.79 -5.97
N MET A 131 21.35 0.85 -4.66
CA MET A 131 20.27 1.31 -3.78
C MET A 131 19.91 2.77 -4.02
N GLU A 132 20.91 3.64 -4.24
CA GLU A 132 20.68 5.05 -4.59
C GLU A 132 19.94 5.20 -5.93
N ARG A 133 20.30 4.41 -6.94
CA ARG A 133 19.64 4.40 -8.24
C ARG A 133 18.19 3.90 -8.18
N SER A 134 17.87 2.99 -7.28
CA SER A 134 16.52 2.45 -7.11
C SER A 134 15.57 3.42 -6.41
N ARG A 135 16.08 4.47 -5.78
CA ARG A 135 15.30 5.54 -5.15
C ARG A 135 14.85 6.64 -6.11
N GLY A 136 15.37 6.64 -7.32
CA GLY A 136 15.05 7.63 -8.36
C GLY A 136 13.76 7.33 -9.10
#